data_f16ba9226cb73f38f08118fe5f7a3182
#
_entry.id   f16ba9226cb73f38f08118fe5f7a3182
#
_cell.length_a   1.000
_cell.length_b   1.000
_cell.length_c   1.000
_cell.angle_alpha   90.00
_cell.angle_beta   90.00
_cell.angle_gamma   90.00
#
_symmetry.space_group_name_H-M   'P 1'
#
loop_
_entity.id
_entity.type
_entity.pdbx_description
1 polymer ?
#
loop_
_entity_poly.entity_id
_entity_poly.type
_entity_poly.pdbx_seq_one_letter_code
_entity_poly.pdbx_strand_id
1 'polypeptide(L)'
;MLFRSVNEETPKPKLIRVREKGIIYHMNSWDGYFYMHTNKNAEDFKIERCNDIISQKWKTFIPAKDETLIGGLTFLNKWIIRSEVTNALDKIFVRNVETNQEEELIFTDENVYDSSVSLTQRDKNTDLVYIAYSSPKTQSRVYLYNLKTKEKKLVKEQIIPSGHSPENYIVERLEYDSHDGRKVPVTITRHKDTPVDGSAHLLLYGYGSYGDSMVPAFSSKRLSLINRKIIWVTAHIRGGMERGMKWWKEGKLLNKKNTVKDYVYAAKFLIEKKYTSKGKIIGMGGSAGGLLMGAVVNQAP
;
A
#
# COMPACT_ATOMS: atom_id res chain seq x y z
N MET A 1 11.24 2.22 -24.49
CA MET A 1 12.28 2.50 -23.46
C MET A 1 13.63 2.53 -24.15
N LEU A 2 14.45 3.54 -23.84
CA LEU A 2 15.79 3.72 -24.35
C LEU A 2 16.80 3.48 -23.23
N PHE A 3 17.93 2.90 -23.56
CA PHE A 3 19.09 2.65 -22.70
C PHE A 3 20.35 3.21 -23.35
N ARG A 4 21.27 3.74 -22.56
CA ARG A 4 22.64 4.05 -22.97
C ARG A 4 23.61 3.66 -21.87
N SER A 5 24.75 3.12 -22.23
CA SER A 5 25.86 2.92 -21.29
C SER A 5 26.58 4.24 -21.05
N VAL A 6 26.88 4.56 -19.80
CA VAL A 6 27.71 5.72 -19.43
C VAL A 6 29.20 5.43 -19.59
N ASN A 7 29.58 4.16 -19.80
CA ASN A 7 30.95 3.72 -19.97
C ASN A 7 31.42 3.73 -21.45
N GLU A 8 30.52 4.08 -22.40
CA GLU A 8 30.89 4.27 -23.81
C GLU A 8 31.39 5.69 -24.00
N GLU A 9 32.48 5.89 -24.78
CA GLU A 9 33.02 7.21 -25.11
C GLU A 9 31.98 8.12 -25.79
N THR A 10 31.18 7.55 -26.66
CA THR A 10 30.05 8.21 -27.34
C THR A 10 28.75 7.44 -27.10
N PRO A 11 28.07 7.63 -25.95
CA PRO A 11 26.92 6.84 -25.62
C PRO A 11 25.75 7.07 -26.60
N LYS A 12 25.32 6.04 -27.30
CA LYS A 12 24.17 6.09 -28.21
C LYS A 12 22.96 5.40 -27.56
N PRO A 13 21.77 6.06 -27.51
CA PRO A 13 20.57 5.43 -27.02
C PRO A 13 20.20 4.20 -27.85
N LYS A 14 20.02 3.05 -27.19
CA LYS A 14 19.55 1.80 -27.80
C LYS A 14 18.10 1.54 -27.37
N LEU A 15 17.24 1.16 -28.32
CA LEU A 15 15.86 0.83 -28.02
C LEU A 15 15.77 -0.57 -27.42
N ILE A 16 15.28 -0.65 -26.17
CA ILE A 16 15.07 -1.92 -25.48
C ILE A 16 13.68 -2.47 -25.75
N ARG A 17 12.64 -1.62 -25.62
CA ARG A 17 11.27 -2.00 -25.92
C ARG A 17 10.52 -0.86 -26.58
N VAL A 18 9.74 -1.20 -27.61
CA VAL A 18 8.76 -0.30 -28.22
C VAL A 18 7.65 -0.01 -27.22
N ARG A 19 7.02 1.16 -27.35
CA ARG A 19 5.84 1.48 -26.56
C ARG A 19 4.67 0.60 -27.00
N GLU A 20 4.03 -0.07 -26.06
CA GLU A 20 2.81 -0.86 -26.25
C GLU A 20 1.70 -0.21 -25.42
N LYS A 21 0.48 -0.09 -26.00
CA LYS A 21 -0.67 0.49 -25.27
C LYS A 21 -1.03 -0.38 -24.07
N GLY A 22 -1.13 0.24 -22.89
CA GLY A 22 -1.48 -0.44 -21.65
C GLY A 22 -0.33 -1.20 -20.97
N ILE A 23 0.85 -1.25 -21.59
CA ILE A 23 2.03 -1.86 -20.98
C ILE A 23 2.90 -0.81 -20.32
N ILE A 24 3.17 -1.03 -19.04
CA ILE A 24 4.06 -0.22 -18.20
C ILE A 24 5.32 -1.03 -17.93
N TYR A 25 6.47 -0.38 -17.97
CA TYR A 25 7.72 -0.99 -17.54
C TYR A 25 8.71 0.05 -17.02
N HIS A 26 9.40 -0.31 -15.94
CA HIS A 26 10.51 0.41 -15.34
C HIS A 26 11.72 -0.51 -15.34
N MET A 27 12.92 0.05 -15.46
CA MET A 27 14.15 -0.72 -15.51
C MET A 27 15.17 -0.19 -14.52
N ASN A 28 15.85 -1.14 -13.88
CA ASN A 28 17.01 -0.91 -13.04
C ASN A 28 18.16 -1.79 -13.53
N SER A 29 19.40 -1.40 -13.22
CA SER A 29 20.60 -2.21 -13.44
C SER A 29 21.32 -2.38 -12.11
N TRP A 30 21.75 -3.62 -11.82
CA TRP A 30 22.49 -3.93 -10.62
C TRP A 30 23.21 -5.28 -10.79
N ASP A 31 24.49 -5.34 -10.37
CA ASP A 31 25.32 -6.54 -10.33
C ASP A 31 25.30 -7.35 -11.65
N GLY A 32 25.61 -6.69 -12.77
CA GLY A 32 25.67 -7.32 -14.09
C GLY A 32 24.32 -7.72 -14.68
N TYR A 33 23.21 -7.43 -14.01
CA TYR A 33 21.86 -7.70 -14.49
C TYR A 33 21.07 -6.43 -14.73
N PHE A 34 20.13 -6.52 -15.68
CA PHE A 34 19.04 -5.57 -15.87
C PHE A 34 17.76 -6.19 -15.31
N TYR A 35 17.00 -5.42 -14.56
CA TYR A 35 15.73 -5.81 -13.95
C TYR A 35 14.62 -4.98 -14.54
N MET A 36 13.60 -5.64 -15.06
CA MET A 36 12.43 -4.97 -15.65
C MET A 36 11.19 -5.28 -14.83
N HIS A 37 10.64 -4.26 -14.19
CA HIS A 37 9.34 -4.30 -13.55
C HIS A 37 8.28 -3.98 -14.61
N THR A 38 7.36 -4.88 -14.89
CA THR A 38 6.41 -4.75 -16.00
C THR A 38 5.09 -5.47 -15.74
N ASN A 39 4.01 -4.94 -16.31
CA ASN A 39 2.70 -5.58 -16.34
C ASN A 39 2.46 -6.41 -17.63
N LYS A 40 3.46 -6.62 -18.47
CA LYS A 40 3.33 -7.44 -19.68
C LYS A 40 3.07 -8.90 -19.34
N ASN A 41 1.89 -9.42 -19.71
CA ASN A 41 1.41 -10.75 -19.33
C ASN A 41 1.42 -11.00 -17.81
N ALA A 42 1.14 -9.93 -17.02
CA ALA A 42 1.18 -9.94 -15.56
C ALA A 42 0.42 -8.73 -15.05
N GLU A 43 -0.90 -8.83 -14.88
CA GLU A 43 -1.75 -7.67 -14.57
C GLU A 43 -1.24 -6.87 -13.36
N ASP A 44 -0.84 -7.57 -12.29
CA ASP A 44 -0.34 -7.00 -11.04
C ASP A 44 1.19 -6.85 -11.00
N PHE A 45 1.81 -6.76 -12.18
CA PHE A 45 3.24 -6.68 -12.41
C PHE A 45 4.00 -7.98 -12.09
N LYS A 46 5.18 -8.04 -12.63
CA LYS A 46 6.24 -9.03 -12.36
C LYS A 46 7.59 -8.36 -12.54
N ILE A 47 8.64 -9.04 -12.12
CA ILE A 47 10.01 -8.59 -12.39
C ILE A 47 10.71 -9.65 -13.23
N GLU A 48 11.21 -9.23 -14.38
CA GLU A 48 12.07 -10.03 -15.26
C GLU A 48 13.51 -9.54 -15.12
N ARG A 49 14.49 -10.42 -15.36
CA ARG A 49 15.90 -10.03 -15.41
C ARG A 49 16.62 -10.62 -16.63
N CYS A 50 17.62 -9.92 -17.11
CA CYS A 50 18.58 -10.42 -18.10
C CYS A 50 19.98 -9.88 -17.79
N ASN A 51 21.02 -10.59 -18.22
CA ASN A 51 22.42 -10.15 -18.13
C ASN A 51 22.93 -9.51 -19.43
N ASP A 52 22.20 -9.67 -20.53
CA ASP A 52 22.51 -9.06 -21.81
C ASP A 52 21.28 -8.32 -22.36
N ILE A 53 21.36 -6.99 -22.32
CA ILE A 53 20.27 -6.11 -22.76
C ILE A 53 20.08 -6.13 -24.29
N ILE A 54 21.09 -6.58 -25.05
CA ILE A 54 21.05 -6.63 -26.52
C ILE A 54 20.31 -7.88 -26.97
N SER A 55 20.63 -9.03 -26.40
CA SER A 55 19.96 -10.30 -26.71
C SER A 55 18.52 -10.36 -26.18
N GLN A 56 18.20 -9.51 -25.21
CA GLN A 56 16.86 -9.39 -24.60
C GLN A 56 16.26 -10.73 -24.13
N LYS A 57 17.11 -11.66 -23.69
CA LYS A 57 16.69 -12.95 -23.13
C LYS A 57 16.21 -12.76 -21.69
N TRP A 58 15.03 -12.17 -21.54
CA TRP A 58 14.42 -11.92 -20.24
C TRP A 58 13.92 -13.24 -19.59
N LYS A 59 14.25 -13.42 -18.31
CA LYS A 59 13.75 -14.51 -17.48
C LYS A 59 12.97 -13.94 -16.30
N THR A 60 11.88 -14.59 -15.93
CA THR A 60 11.13 -14.20 -14.74
C THR A 60 12.03 -14.31 -13.50
N PHE A 61 12.15 -13.23 -12.77
CA PHE A 61 12.86 -13.14 -11.50
C PHE A 61 11.89 -13.18 -10.33
N ILE A 62 10.83 -12.34 -10.37
CA ILE A 62 9.71 -12.38 -9.45
C ILE A 62 8.44 -12.57 -10.29
N PRO A 63 7.73 -13.70 -10.13
CA PRO A 63 6.48 -13.93 -10.85
C PRO A 63 5.36 -13.00 -10.37
N ALA A 64 4.36 -12.79 -11.22
CA ALA A 64 3.12 -12.16 -10.81
C ALA A 64 2.41 -13.00 -9.75
N LYS A 65 1.72 -12.33 -8.85
CA LYS A 65 0.86 -12.93 -7.83
C LYS A 65 -0.54 -12.34 -7.97
N ASP A 66 -1.55 -13.16 -7.83
CA ASP A 66 -2.94 -12.71 -7.93
C ASP A 66 -3.31 -11.75 -6.80
N GLU A 67 -4.05 -10.70 -7.11
CA GLU A 67 -4.48 -9.66 -6.16
C GLU A 67 -3.31 -9.04 -5.33
N THR A 68 -2.08 -9.10 -5.86
CA THR A 68 -0.88 -8.59 -5.20
C THR A 68 -0.11 -7.69 -6.15
N LEU A 69 -0.07 -6.40 -5.86
CA LEU A 69 0.71 -5.44 -6.62
C LEU A 69 2.20 -5.61 -6.32
N ILE A 70 2.96 -6.15 -7.27
CA ILE A 70 4.41 -6.24 -7.15
C ILE A 70 5.01 -4.84 -7.32
N GLY A 71 5.74 -4.37 -6.32
CA GLY A 71 6.41 -3.08 -6.32
C GLY A 71 7.82 -3.12 -6.91
N GLY A 72 8.54 -2.01 -6.75
CA GLY A 72 9.90 -1.87 -7.23
C GLY A 72 10.95 -2.62 -6.41
N LEU A 73 12.18 -2.58 -6.92
CA LEU A 73 13.36 -3.15 -6.25
C LEU A 73 14.27 -2.04 -5.72
N THR A 74 14.81 -2.25 -4.54
CA THR A 74 15.93 -1.50 -3.97
C THR A 74 17.12 -2.45 -3.81
N PHE A 75 18.34 -1.99 -4.17
CA PHE A 75 19.53 -2.82 -4.21
C PHE A 75 20.59 -2.32 -3.24
N LEU A 76 21.16 -3.25 -2.49
CA LEU A 76 22.42 -3.16 -1.76
C LEU A 76 23.36 -4.26 -2.26
N ASN A 77 24.66 -4.20 -1.93
CA ASN A 77 25.62 -5.18 -2.47
C ASN A 77 25.26 -6.65 -2.12
N LYS A 78 24.66 -6.87 -0.94
CA LYS A 78 24.27 -8.22 -0.47
C LYS A 78 22.78 -8.46 -0.43
N TRP A 79 21.96 -7.44 -0.76
CA TRP A 79 20.53 -7.51 -0.54
C TRP A 79 19.72 -6.95 -1.71
N ILE A 80 18.64 -7.63 -2.04
CA ILE A 80 17.58 -7.12 -2.91
C ILE A 80 16.33 -6.98 -2.06
N ILE A 81 15.78 -5.76 -1.98
CA ILE A 81 14.59 -5.45 -1.22
C ILE A 81 13.46 -5.17 -2.19
N ARG A 82 12.30 -5.77 -1.97
CA ARG A 82 11.09 -5.63 -2.77
C ARG A 82 9.92 -5.23 -1.90
N SER A 83 9.08 -4.31 -2.38
CA SER A 83 7.76 -4.02 -1.82
C SER A 83 6.66 -4.75 -2.57
N GLU A 84 5.60 -5.11 -1.86
CA GLU A 84 4.36 -5.63 -2.42
C GLU A 84 3.18 -4.99 -1.69
N VAL A 85 2.03 -4.87 -2.36
CA VAL A 85 0.77 -4.48 -1.71
C VAL A 85 -0.23 -5.60 -1.88
N THR A 86 -0.71 -6.13 -0.78
CA THR A 86 -1.73 -7.19 -0.75
C THR A 86 -2.82 -6.81 0.24
N ASN A 87 -4.08 -6.81 -0.20
CA ASN A 87 -5.22 -6.52 0.67
C ASN A 87 -5.08 -5.19 1.44
N ALA A 88 -4.61 -4.13 0.75
CA ALA A 88 -4.33 -2.81 1.29
C ALA A 88 -3.27 -2.79 2.42
N LEU A 89 -2.35 -3.74 2.44
CA LEU A 89 -1.23 -3.82 3.38
C LEU A 89 0.08 -3.92 2.62
N ASP A 90 1.04 -3.10 3.02
CA ASP A 90 2.39 -3.15 2.50
C ASP A 90 3.15 -4.33 3.08
N LYS A 91 3.92 -4.99 2.22
CA LYS A 91 4.83 -6.07 2.58
C LYS A 91 6.21 -5.77 2.01
N ILE A 92 7.24 -6.06 2.79
CA ILE A 92 8.63 -5.89 2.39
C ILE A 92 9.29 -7.26 2.39
N PHE A 93 9.90 -7.63 1.27
CA PHE A 93 10.68 -8.86 1.12
C PHE A 93 12.15 -8.52 0.97
N VAL A 94 12.98 -9.25 1.66
CA VAL A 94 14.44 -9.10 1.64
C VAL A 94 15.07 -10.39 1.16
N ARG A 95 15.83 -10.30 0.07
CA ARG A 95 16.59 -11.43 -0.47
C ARG A 95 18.08 -11.21 -0.24
N ASN A 96 18.72 -12.19 0.37
CA ASN A 96 20.17 -12.25 0.42
C ASN A 96 20.71 -12.76 -0.94
N VAL A 97 21.64 -12.03 -1.54
CA VAL A 97 22.15 -12.33 -2.89
C VAL A 97 23.09 -13.54 -2.88
N GLU A 98 23.87 -13.72 -1.81
CA GLU A 98 24.86 -14.78 -1.68
C GLU A 98 24.17 -16.15 -1.47
N THR A 99 23.16 -16.21 -0.61
CA THR A 99 22.42 -17.45 -0.27
C THR A 99 21.18 -17.65 -1.14
N ASN A 100 20.73 -16.62 -1.85
CA ASN A 100 19.48 -16.58 -2.62
C ASN A 100 18.20 -16.84 -1.77
N GLN A 101 18.31 -16.77 -0.45
CA GLN A 101 17.17 -16.88 0.46
C GLN A 101 16.40 -15.58 0.51
N GLU A 102 15.08 -15.66 0.50
CA GLU A 102 14.16 -14.52 0.59
C GLU A 102 13.20 -14.72 1.77
N GLU A 103 13.01 -13.66 2.54
CA GLU A 103 12.06 -13.64 3.66
C GLU A 103 11.23 -12.36 3.65
N GLU A 104 10.01 -12.43 4.20
CA GLU A 104 9.22 -11.25 4.52
C GLU A 104 9.81 -10.58 5.76
N LEU A 105 10.05 -9.28 5.70
CA LEU A 105 10.56 -8.49 6.80
C LEU A 105 9.40 -8.15 7.74
N ILE A 106 9.27 -8.89 8.84
CA ILE A 106 8.30 -8.67 9.91
C ILE A 106 9.05 -8.02 11.08
N PHE A 107 8.77 -6.74 11.35
CA PHE A 107 9.47 -6.01 12.40
C PHE A 107 8.53 -5.37 13.45
N THR A 108 7.24 -5.61 13.35
CA THR A 108 6.19 -5.13 14.25
C THR A 108 5.17 -6.23 14.53
N ASP A 109 4.54 -6.19 15.70
CA ASP A 109 3.45 -7.08 16.07
C ASP A 109 2.07 -6.55 15.62
N GLU A 110 2.02 -5.37 15.01
CA GLU A 110 0.80 -4.79 14.49
C GLU A 110 0.44 -5.43 13.14
N ASN A 111 -0.83 -5.81 12.99
CA ASN A 111 -1.35 -6.44 11.77
C ASN A 111 -1.75 -5.43 10.68
N VAL A 112 -1.86 -4.15 11.03
CA VAL A 112 -2.29 -3.08 10.12
C VAL A 112 -1.34 -1.91 10.28
N TYR A 113 -0.49 -1.70 9.28
CA TYR A 113 0.52 -0.67 9.29
C TYR A 113 0.90 -0.24 7.87
N ASP A 114 1.57 0.88 7.78
CA ASP A 114 2.25 1.41 6.60
C ASP A 114 3.76 1.35 6.84
N SER A 115 4.52 0.83 5.88
CA SER A 115 5.96 0.77 5.99
C SER A 115 6.67 0.89 4.65
N SER A 116 7.83 1.52 4.69
CA SER A 116 8.69 1.64 3.52
C SER A 116 10.16 1.54 3.89
N VAL A 117 10.98 1.10 2.92
CA VAL A 117 12.43 1.01 3.08
C VAL A 117 13.13 2.07 2.23
N SER A 118 14.11 2.73 2.81
CA SER A 118 15.01 3.64 2.10
C SER A 118 16.47 3.36 2.44
N LEU A 119 17.35 3.75 1.51
CA LEU A 119 18.79 3.60 1.70
C LEU A 119 19.31 4.62 2.74
N THR A 120 20.26 4.21 3.56
CA THR A 120 20.92 5.08 4.53
C THR A 120 21.92 6.02 3.89
N GLN A 121 22.49 5.60 2.75
CA GLN A 121 23.54 6.33 2.04
C GLN A 121 23.58 5.92 0.56
N ARG A 122 24.40 6.60 -0.25
CA ARG A 122 24.60 6.26 -1.67
C ARG A 122 25.47 5.01 -1.86
N ASP A 123 26.43 4.78 -0.96
CA ASP A 123 27.21 3.55 -0.95
C ASP A 123 26.30 2.37 -0.59
N LYS A 124 26.26 1.38 -1.46
CA LYS A 124 25.44 0.18 -1.32
C LYS A 124 26.14 -0.94 -0.54
N ASN A 125 27.40 -0.74 -0.17
CA ASN A 125 28.17 -1.71 0.63
C ASN A 125 27.84 -1.60 2.12
N THR A 126 26.60 -1.83 2.45
CA THR A 126 26.08 -1.77 3.82
C THR A 126 24.94 -2.78 4.00
N ASP A 127 24.77 -3.24 5.26
CA ASP A 127 23.61 -4.03 5.67
C ASP A 127 22.51 -3.15 6.31
N LEU A 128 22.71 -1.81 6.35
CA LEU A 128 21.84 -0.87 7.04
C LEU A 128 20.84 -0.23 6.08
N VAL A 129 19.59 -0.16 6.51
CA VAL A 129 18.50 0.56 5.83
C VAL A 129 17.70 1.39 6.84
N TYR A 130 17.04 2.43 6.36
CA TYR A 130 15.98 3.07 7.13
C TYR A 130 14.64 2.40 6.82
N ILE A 131 13.89 2.12 7.88
CA ILE A 131 12.49 1.69 7.77
C ILE A 131 11.63 2.81 8.35
N ALA A 132 10.82 3.44 7.49
CA ALA A 132 9.74 4.30 7.93
C ALA A 132 8.54 3.43 8.27
N TYR A 133 7.87 3.74 9.35
CA TYR A 133 6.76 2.97 9.88
C TYR A 133 5.72 3.87 10.53
N SER A 134 4.47 3.55 10.33
CA SER A 134 3.36 4.07 11.12
C SER A 134 2.17 3.09 11.07
N SER A 135 1.24 3.23 12.00
CA SER A 135 -0.04 2.54 11.93
C SER A 135 -1.18 3.50 12.27
N PRO A 136 -2.44 3.13 12.12
CA PRO A 136 -3.54 4.01 12.54
C PRO A 136 -3.48 4.44 14.01
N LYS A 137 -2.80 3.66 14.87
CA LYS A 137 -2.61 3.94 16.31
C LYS A 137 -1.19 4.32 16.71
N THR A 138 -0.16 3.99 15.91
CA THR A 138 1.24 4.27 16.23
C THR A 138 1.76 5.40 15.35
N GLN A 139 2.25 6.47 15.97
CA GLN A 139 2.81 7.64 15.28
C GLN A 139 3.99 7.27 14.39
N SER A 140 4.29 8.15 13.43
CA SER A 140 5.38 7.90 12.47
C SER A 140 6.72 7.75 13.18
N ARG A 141 7.42 6.68 12.83
CA ARG A 141 8.73 6.30 13.33
C ARG A 141 9.69 6.02 12.19
N VAL A 142 10.95 6.29 12.39
CA VAL A 142 12.03 5.87 11.50
C VAL A 142 13.01 5.03 12.30
N TYR A 143 13.26 3.83 11.81
CA TYR A 143 14.24 2.92 12.41
C TYR A 143 15.45 2.77 11.50
N LEU A 144 16.63 2.76 12.07
CA LEU A 144 17.81 2.19 11.45
C LEU A 144 17.76 0.68 11.69
N TYR A 145 17.73 -0.10 10.61
CA TYR A 145 17.60 -1.55 10.66
C TYR A 145 18.77 -2.23 9.97
N ASN A 146 19.34 -3.24 10.64
CA ASN A 146 20.40 -4.07 10.08
C ASN A 146 19.80 -5.34 9.51
N LEU A 147 19.89 -5.52 8.18
CA LEU A 147 19.33 -6.66 7.45
C LEU A 147 19.98 -7.99 7.83
N LYS A 148 21.26 -7.97 8.28
CA LYS A 148 22.00 -9.16 8.66
C LYS A 148 21.73 -9.58 10.12
N THR A 149 21.81 -8.63 11.07
CA THR A 149 21.64 -8.95 12.51
C THR A 149 20.19 -8.84 12.97
N LYS A 150 19.31 -8.23 12.14
CA LYS A 150 17.90 -7.93 12.45
C LYS A 150 17.71 -6.93 13.61
N GLU A 151 18.77 -6.28 14.04
CA GLU A 151 18.70 -5.23 15.06
C GLU A 151 18.04 -3.98 14.51
N LYS A 152 17.17 -3.37 15.31
CA LYS A 152 16.50 -2.11 15.00
C LYS A 152 16.79 -1.05 16.07
N LYS A 153 17.12 0.15 15.61
CA LYS A 153 17.32 1.33 16.47
C LYS A 153 16.35 2.42 16.04
N LEU A 154 15.53 2.91 16.97
CA LEU A 154 14.68 4.07 16.72
C LEU A 154 15.56 5.30 16.52
N VAL A 155 15.42 5.96 15.36
CA VAL A 155 16.21 7.16 15.00
C VAL A 155 15.37 8.41 15.10
N LYS A 156 14.08 8.30 14.72
CA LYS A 156 13.15 9.44 14.74
C LYS A 156 11.74 8.96 15.08
N GLU A 157 11.05 9.75 15.89
CA GLU A 157 9.65 9.54 16.20
C GLU A 157 8.90 10.87 16.10
N GLN A 158 7.69 10.84 15.57
CA GLN A 158 6.82 12.00 15.53
C GLN A 158 6.36 12.36 16.93
N ILE A 159 6.58 13.60 17.33
CA ILE A 159 6.09 14.14 18.60
C ILE A 159 4.63 14.56 18.42
N ILE A 160 3.78 14.16 19.35
CA ILE A 160 2.39 14.59 19.43
C ILE A 160 2.25 15.49 20.66
N PRO A 161 2.19 16.83 20.49
CA PRO A 161 2.23 17.77 21.61
C PRO A 161 1.11 17.58 22.64
N SER A 162 -0.08 17.10 22.20
CA SER A 162 -1.22 16.82 23.08
C SER A 162 -1.10 15.51 23.86
N GLY A 163 0.02 14.80 23.74
CA GLY A 163 0.19 13.45 24.23
C GLY A 163 -0.46 12.39 23.32
N HIS A 164 0.11 11.20 23.33
CA HIS A 164 -0.39 10.06 22.58
C HIS A 164 0.14 8.74 23.16
N SER A 165 -0.73 7.74 23.23
CA SER A 165 -0.42 6.42 23.77
C SER A 165 -1.15 5.38 22.90
N PRO A 166 -0.42 4.61 22.06
CA PRO A 166 -1.00 3.67 21.11
C PRO A 166 -1.96 2.63 21.73
N GLU A 167 -1.72 2.24 22.97
CA GLU A 167 -2.54 1.29 23.74
C GLU A 167 -3.94 1.81 24.08
N ASN A 168 -4.22 3.09 23.86
CA ASN A 168 -5.56 3.65 23.99
C ASN A 168 -6.44 3.43 22.76
N TYR A 169 -5.87 2.87 21.69
CA TYR A 169 -6.57 2.71 20.41
C TYR A 169 -6.59 1.26 19.98
N ILE A 170 -7.73 0.85 19.42
CA ILE A 170 -7.96 -0.45 18.80
C ILE A 170 -8.02 -0.23 17.29
N VAL A 171 -7.27 -1.05 16.55
CA VAL A 171 -7.27 -1.09 15.09
C VAL A 171 -7.70 -2.47 14.64
N GLU A 172 -8.71 -2.53 13.79
CA GLU A 172 -9.28 -3.76 13.26
C GLU A 172 -9.23 -3.72 11.74
N ARG A 173 -8.85 -4.83 11.11
CA ARG A 173 -8.94 -5.05 9.67
C ARG A 173 -9.98 -6.13 9.43
N LEU A 174 -11.09 -5.75 8.80
CA LEU A 174 -12.17 -6.64 8.45
C LEU A 174 -12.43 -6.62 6.96
N GLU A 175 -13.29 -7.51 6.50
CA GLU A 175 -13.81 -7.55 5.14
C GLU A 175 -15.33 -7.68 5.17
N TYR A 176 -15.99 -7.08 4.19
CA TYR A 176 -17.42 -7.20 3.97
C TYR A 176 -17.74 -7.58 2.53
N ASP A 177 -18.87 -8.19 2.31
CA ASP A 177 -19.38 -8.49 0.98
C ASP A 177 -20.02 -7.25 0.36
N SER A 178 -19.52 -6.84 -0.82
CA SER A 178 -20.17 -5.81 -1.64
C SER A 178 -21.41 -6.38 -2.36
N HIS A 179 -22.09 -5.54 -3.14
CA HIS A 179 -23.32 -5.87 -3.85
C HIS A 179 -23.20 -7.06 -4.82
N ASP A 180 -22.00 -7.40 -5.23
CA ASP A 180 -21.67 -8.45 -6.22
C ASP A 180 -20.86 -9.61 -5.59
N GLY A 181 -20.80 -9.67 -4.25
CA GLY A 181 -20.08 -10.69 -3.51
C GLY A 181 -18.56 -10.47 -3.44
N ARG A 182 -18.02 -9.36 -3.98
CA ARG A 182 -16.60 -9.04 -3.80
C ARG A 182 -16.32 -8.67 -2.35
N LYS A 183 -15.29 -9.30 -1.78
CA LYS A 183 -14.79 -8.97 -0.44
C LYS A 183 -14.04 -7.64 -0.48
N VAL A 184 -14.51 -6.65 0.26
CA VAL A 184 -13.92 -5.32 0.33
C VAL A 184 -13.29 -5.12 1.69
N PRO A 185 -11.97 -4.77 1.77
CA PRO A 185 -11.31 -4.53 3.03
C PRO A 185 -11.78 -3.23 3.67
N VAL A 186 -11.80 -3.21 5.00
CA VAL A 186 -12.11 -2.03 5.80
C VAL A 186 -11.19 -1.96 7.02
N THR A 187 -10.61 -0.77 7.27
CA THR A 187 -9.81 -0.50 8.48
C THR A 187 -10.61 0.35 9.44
N ILE A 188 -10.79 -0.13 10.66
CA ILE A 188 -11.53 0.53 11.73
C ILE A 188 -10.54 0.96 12.81
N THR A 189 -10.58 2.22 13.22
CA THR A 189 -9.75 2.75 14.31
C THR A 189 -10.67 3.44 15.31
N ARG A 190 -10.59 3.02 16.57
CA ARG A 190 -11.40 3.57 17.65
C ARG A 190 -10.62 3.69 18.95
N HIS A 191 -11.06 4.57 19.84
CA HIS A 191 -10.56 4.56 21.21
C HIS A 191 -11.05 3.28 21.92
N LYS A 192 -10.25 2.70 22.79
CA LYS A 192 -10.59 1.44 23.49
C LYS A 192 -11.91 1.49 24.27
N ASP A 193 -12.25 2.66 24.82
CA ASP A 193 -13.49 2.87 25.57
C ASP A 193 -14.69 3.24 24.67
N THR A 194 -14.54 3.27 23.35
CA THR A 194 -15.69 3.50 22.45
C THR A 194 -16.48 2.21 22.33
N PRO A 195 -17.76 2.19 22.72
CA PRO A 195 -18.57 0.97 22.68
C PRO A 195 -18.85 0.54 21.23
N VAL A 196 -19.04 -0.77 21.04
CA VAL A 196 -19.48 -1.39 19.78
C VAL A 196 -20.88 -1.97 19.99
N ASP A 197 -21.85 -1.08 20.24
CA ASP A 197 -23.26 -1.39 20.55
C ASP A 197 -24.25 -0.64 19.64
N GLY A 198 -23.73 0.09 18.65
CA GLY A 198 -24.50 0.94 17.72
C GLY A 198 -24.67 2.37 18.22
N SER A 199 -24.20 2.73 19.40
CA SER A 199 -24.39 4.07 19.97
C SER A 199 -23.41 5.12 19.45
N ALA A 200 -22.21 4.70 18.99
CA ALA A 200 -21.14 5.60 18.56
C ALA A 200 -21.44 6.28 17.22
N HIS A 201 -21.01 7.54 17.09
CA HIS A 201 -20.85 8.19 15.79
C HIS A 201 -19.66 7.61 15.05
N LEU A 202 -19.75 7.56 13.71
CA LEU A 202 -18.73 6.98 12.86
C LEU A 202 -18.45 7.89 11.67
N LEU A 203 -17.16 8.14 11.40
CA LEU A 203 -16.70 8.77 10.17
C LEU A 203 -16.21 7.69 9.21
N LEU A 204 -16.90 7.56 8.07
CA LEU A 204 -16.55 6.65 6.99
C LEU A 204 -15.82 7.42 5.90
N TYR A 205 -14.54 7.12 5.72
CA TYR A 205 -13.71 7.69 4.66
C TYR A 205 -13.61 6.75 3.47
N GLY A 206 -13.69 7.30 2.26
CA GLY A 206 -13.45 6.57 1.01
C GLY A 206 -12.89 7.47 -0.08
N TYR A 207 -12.13 6.85 -1.02
CA TYR A 207 -11.57 7.54 -2.17
C TYR A 207 -11.88 6.81 -3.49
N GLY A 208 -11.28 5.66 -3.73
CA GLY A 208 -11.57 4.72 -4.82
C GLY A 208 -11.34 5.30 -6.23
N SER A 209 -10.24 6.00 -6.46
CA SER A 209 -9.93 6.59 -7.76
C SER A 209 -8.44 6.57 -8.05
N TYR A 210 -8.08 6.66 -9.34
CA TYR A 210 -6.72 6.78 -9.88
C TYR A 210 -5.76 5.64 -9.53
N GLY A 211 -6.25 4.56 -8.92
CA GLY A 211 -5.41 3.50 -8.41
C GLY A 211 -4.70 3.84 -7.09
N ASP A 212 -5.08 4.95 -6.46
CA ASP A 212 -4.50 5.34 -5.18
C ASP A 212 -5.03 4.44 -4.06
N SER A 213 -4.16 3.66 -3.46
CA SER A 213 -4.48 2.82 -2.30
C SER A 213 -4.52 3.66 -1.04
N MET A 214 -5.55 3.45 -0.21
CA MET A 214 -5.67 4.12 1.07
C MET A 214 -4.84 3.39 2.12
N VAL A 215 -3.60 3.87 2.32
CA VAL A 215 -2.68 3.28 3.30
C VAL A 215 -3.13 3.54 4.74
N PRO A 216 -2.98 2.57 5.65
CA PRO A 216 -3.38 2.69 7.05
C PRO A 216 -2.33 3.42 7.90
N ALA A 217 -1.92 4.61 7.46
CA ALA A 217 -0.93 5.42 8.14
C ALA A 217 -1.51 6.20 9.33
N PHE A 218 -0.63 6.64 10.23
CA PHE A 218 -0.98 7.53 11.34
C PHE A 218 -1.43 8.92 10.88
N SER A 219 -2.36 9.49 11.63
CA SER A 219 -2.74 10.89 11.44
C SER A 219 -3.17 11.53 12.78
N SER A 220 -2.38 12.49 13.25
CA SER A 220 -2.72 13.25 14.47
C SER A 220 -4.05 14.00 14.35
N LYS A 221 -4.43 14.40 13.13
CA LYS A 221 -5.74 15.06 12.88
C LYS A 221 -6.92 14.15 13.22
N ARG A 222 -6.79 12.84 13.01
CA ARG A 222 -7.85 11.85 13.31
C ARG A 222 -8.04 11.67 14.82
N LEU A 223 -6.97 11.84 15.61
CA LEU A 223 -7.01 11.67 17.06
C LEU A 223 -8.05 12.58 17.73
N SER A 224 -8.23 13.81 17.23
CA SER A 224 -9.22 14.72 17.79
C SER A 224 -10.67 14.19 17.72
N LEU A 225 -10.98 13.40 16.69
CA LEU A 225 -12.28 12.73 16.55
C LEU A 225 -12.33 11.43 17.37
N ILE A 226 -11.30 10.60 17.26
CA ILE A 226 -11.23 9.31 17.93
C ILE A 226 -11.28 9.48 19.46
N ASN A 227 -10.57 10.49 20.01
CA ASN A 227 -10.59 10.80 21.44
C ASN A 227 -11.96 11.30 21.93
N ARG A 228 -12.80 11.83 21.03
CA ARG A 228 -14.22 12.16 21.29
C ARG A 228 -15.17 10.99 21.07
N LYS A 229 -14.64 9.76 20.98
CA LYS A 229 -15.39 8.51 20.80
C LYS A 229 -16.08 8.39 19.43
N ILE A 230 -15.59 9.11 18.41
CA ILE A 230 -16.00 8.91 17.01
C ILE A 230 -15.12 7.81 16.43
N ILE A 231 -15.73 6.79 15.87
CA ILE A 231 -15.01 5.70 15.19
C ILE A 231 -14.55 6.21 13.83
N TRP A 232 -13.27 6.06 13.52
CA TRP A 232 -12.72 6.34 12.18
C TRP A 232 -12.67 5.07 11.37
N VAL A 233 -13.25 5.09 10.18
CA VAL A 233 -13.24 3.94 9.26
C VAL A 233 -12.73 4.38 7.90
N THR A 234 -11.81 3.58 7.33
CA THR A 234 -11.37 3.70 5.94
C THR A 234 -11.86 2.49 5.16
N ALA A 235 -12.72 2.71 4.18
CA ALA A 235 -13.16 1.67 3.25
C ALA A 235 -12.22 1.61 2.04
N HIS A 236 -11.60 0.45 1.81
CA HIS A 236 -10.64 0.20 0.72
C HIS A 236 -11.38 -0.23 -0.56
N ILE A 237 -12.23 0.67 -1.05
CA ILE A 237 -13.17 0.45 -2.14
C ILE A 237 -12.50 0.37 -3.50
N ARG A 238 -13.14 -0.31 -4.46
CA ARG A 238 -12.66 -0.42 -5.84
C ARG A 238 -12.40 0.94 -6.48
N GLY A 239 -11.33 1.00 -7.29
CA GLY A 239 -10.81 2.22 -7.91
C GLY A 239 -9.45 2.65 -7.36
N GLY A 240 -9.03 2.13 -6.18
CA GLY A 240 -7.65 2.05 -5.73
C GLY A 240 -6.96 0.78 -6.25
N MET A 241 -5.75 0.47 -5.78
CA MET A 241 -5.00 -0.75 -6.12
C MET A 241 -4.77 -1.65 -4.89
N GLU A 242 -5.61 -1.56 -3.88
CA GLU A 242 -5.50 -2.33 -2.63
C GLU A 242 -5.45 -3.84 -2.85
N ARG A 243 -6.02 -4.30 -3.96
CA ARG A 243 -5.99 -5.69 -4.44
C ARG A 243 -5.55 -5.75 -5.90
N GLY A 244 -4.47 -5.02 -6.23
CA GLY A 244 -3.86 -4.99 -7.54
C GLY A 244 -4.60 -4.17 -8.58
N MET A 245 -4.15 -4.29 -9.82
CA MET A 245 -4.65 -3.52 -10.98
C MET A 245 -6.11 -3.85 -11.35
N LYS A 246 -6.55 -5.07 -11.09
CA LYS A 246 -7.93 -5.49 -11.31
C LYS A 246 -8.90 -4.70 -10.44
N TRP A 247 -8.52 -4.45 -9.18
CA TRP A 247 -9.28 -3.64 -8.23
C TRP A 247 -9.52 -2.21 -8.74
N TRP A 248 -8.49 -1.62 -9.33
CA TRP A 248 -8.60 -0.32 -9.99
C TRP A 248 -9.52 -0.37 -11.22
N LYS A 249 -9.35 -1.35 -12.12
CA LYS A 249 -10.13 -1.49 -13.35
C LYS A 249 -11.62 -1.70 -13.06
N GLU A 250 -11.94 -2.45 -12.01
CA GLU A 250 -13.31 -2.70 -11.57
C GLU A 250 -13.99 -1.48 -10.91
N GLY A 251 -13.25 -0.40 -10.62
CA GLY A 251 -13.77 0.84 -10.02
C GLY A 251 -13.60 2.09 -10.88
N LYS A 252 -13.25 1.98 -12.18
CA LYS A 252 -13.06 3.15 -13.07
C LYS A 252 -13.98 3.17 -14.26
N LEU A 253 -14.12 4.35 -14.91
CA LEU A 253 -14.91 4.56 -16.13
C LEU A 253 -16.33 4.00 -15.96
N LEU A 254 -16.77 3.11 -16.86
CA LEU A 254 -18.10 2.51 -16.83
C LEU A 254 -18.34 1.64 -15.56
N ASN A 255 -17.29 1.16 -14.90
CA ASN A 255 -17.35 0.40 -13.66
C ASN A 255 -17.38 1.28 -12.40
N LYS A 256 -17.37 2.63 -12.53
CA LYS A 256 -17.32 3.56 -11.39
C LYS A 256 -18.45 3.38 -10.39
N LYS A 257 -19.59 2.87 -10.81
CA LYS A 257 -20.72 2.53 -9.93
C LYS A 257 -20.35 1.51 -8.85
N ASN A 258 -19.36 0.64 -9.10
CA ASN A 258 -18.90 -0.33 -8.10
C ASN A 258 -18.24 0.36 -6.91
N THR A 259 -17.44 1.43 -7.14
CA THR A 259 -16.86 2.25 -6.06
C THR A 259 -17.93 2.80 -5.11
N VAL A 260 -19.03 3.32 -5.67
CA VAL A 260 -20.13 3.90 -4.89
C VAL A 260 -20.85 2.82 -4.11
N LYS A 261 -21.15 1.69 -4.75
CA LYS A 261 -21.83 0.56 -4.09
C LYS A 261 -20.96 -0.05 -2.99
N ASP A 262 -19.65 -0.22 -3.21
CA ASP A 262 -18.72 -0.69 -2.18
C ASP A 262 -18.81 0.19 -0.93
N TYR A 263 -18.82 1.51 -1.10
CA TYR A 263 -18.92 2.46 0.01
C TYR A 263 -20.26 2.36 0.75
N VAL A 264 -21.37 2.26 0.02
CA VAL A 264 -22.71 2.08 0.63
C VAL A 264 -22.79 0.76 1.39
N TYR A 265 -22.19 -0.31 0.87
CA TYR A 265 -22.18 -1.61 1.56
C TYR A 265 -21.27 -1.60 2.77
N ALA A 266 -20.17 -0.80 2.78
CA ALA A 266 -19.40 -0.55 3.99
C ALA A 266 -20.26 0.04 5.11
N ALA A 267 -21.06 1.05 4.79
CA ALA A 267 -21.99 1.67 5.77
C ALA A 267 -22.98 0.65 6.32
N LYS A 268 -23.60 -0.17 5.47
CA LYS A 268 -24.53 -1.24 5.89
C LYS A 268 -23.86 -2.26 6.80
N PHE A 269 -22.67 -2.74 6.43
CA PHE A 269 -21.87 -3.67 7.24
C PHE A 269 -21.54 -3.12 8.62
N LEU A 270 -21.15 -1.85 8.70
CA LEU A 270 -20.79 -1.20 9.96
C LEU A 270 -21.99 -1.04 10.90
N ILE A 271 -23.18 -0.81 10.35
CA ILE A 271 -24.44 -0.81 11.11
C ILE A 271 -24.78 -2.21 11.60
N GLU A 272 -24.72 -3.23 10.71
CA GLU A 272 -24.99 -4.63 11.06
C GLU A 272 -24.07 -5.12 12.17
N LYS A 273 -22.78 -4.77 12.11
CA LYS A 273 -21.78 -5.12 13.14
C LYS A 273 -21.84 -4.24 14.39
N LYS A 274 -22.79 -3.33 14.48
CA LYS A 274 -23.04 -2.43 15.64
C LYS A 274 -21.87 -1.48 15.95
N TYR A 275 -21.02 -1.16 14.96
CA TYR A 275 -20.06 -0.06 15.14
C TYR A 275 -20.77 1.29 15.23
N THR A 276 -21.93 1.42 14.61
CA THR A 276 -22.76 2.62 14.58
C THR A 276 -24.21 2.24 14.28
N SER A 277 -25.07 3.24 14.13
CA SER A 277 -26.45 3.07 13.69
C SER A 277 -26.84 4.07 12.60
N LYS A 278 -28.01 3.85 11.99
CA LYS A 278 -28.58 4.78 11.00
C LYS A 278 -28.67 6.20 11.59
N GLY A 279 -28.28 7.20 10.79
CA GLY A 279 -28.26 8.61 11.20
C GLY A 279 -27.01 9.05 11.98
N LYS A 280 -26.04 8.14 12.24
CA LYS A 280 -24.79 8.45 12.96
C LYS A 280 -23.53 8.28 12.10
N ILE A 281 -23.68 8.07 10.80
CA ILE A 281 -22.55 7.96 9.87
C ILE A 281 -22.27 9.33 9.25
N ILE A 282 -21.02 9.74 9.33
CA ILE A 282 -20.48 10.93 8.67
C ILE A 282 -19.68 10.43 7.45
N GLY A 283 -20.16 10.71 6.25
CA GLY A 283 -19.44 10.39 5.01
C GLY A 283 -18.34 11.42 4.73
N MET A 284 -17.14 10.95 4.36
CA MET A 284 -16.02 11.81 4.02
C MET A 284 -15.27 11.30 2.80
N GLY A 285 -14.95 12.19 1.86
CA GLY A 285 -14.11 11.93 0.70
C GLY A 285 -13.57 13.24 0.12
N GLY A 286 -12.27 13.28 -0.15
CA GLY A 286 -11.59 14.46 -0.71
C GLY A 286 -11.35 14.34 -2.21
N SER A 287 -11.22 15.45 -2.96
CA SER A 287 -10.91 15.45 -4.41
C SER A 287 -11.88 14.54 -5.19
N ALA A 288 -11.38 13.48 -5.85
CA ALA A 288 -12.22 12.47 -6.51
C ALA A 288 -13.14 11.72 -5.54
N GLY A 289 -12.80 11.64 -4.24
CA GLY A 289 -13.71 11.20 -3.18
C GLY A 289 -14.89 12.14 -2.96
N GLY A 290 -14.81 13.41 -3.38
CA GLY A 290 -15.95 14.33 -3.43
C GLY A 290 -17.02 13.90 -4.43
N LEU A 291 -16.61 13.39 -5.62
CA LEU A 291 -17.51 12.76 -6.57
C LEU A 291 -18.20 11.53 -5.94
N LEU A 292 -17.44 10.72 -5.20
CA LEU A 292 -18.00 9.58 -4.45
C LEU A 292 -19.09 10.04 -3.49
N MET A 293 -18.81 11.08 -2.67
CA MET A 293 -19.78 11.60 -1.70
C MET A 293 -21.06 12.10 -2.38
N GLY A 294 -20.94 12.89 -3.45
CA GLY A 294 -22.10 13.34 -4.21
C GLY A 294 -22.92 12.21 -4.79
N ALA A 295 -22.28 11.15 -5.28
CA ALA A 295 -22.97 9.97 -5.80
C ALA A 295 -23.64 9.14 -4.70
N VAL A 296 -23.02 9.01 -3.53
CA VAL A 296 -23.56 8.29 -2.37
C VAL A 296 -24.82 8.96 -1.84
N VAL A 297 -24.81 10.29 -1.65
CA VAL A 297 -25.97 11.05 -1.17
C VAL A 297 -27.20 10.88 -2.09
N ASN A 298 -26.97 10.77 -3.41
CA ASN A 298 -28.06 10.55 -4.36
C ASN A 298 -28.58 9.10 -4.41
N GLN A 299 -27.76 8.11 -4.02
CA GLN A 299 -28.13 6.68 -4.11
C GLN A 299 -28.57 6.07 -2.78
N ALA A 300 -28.12 6.61 -1.68
CA ALA A 300 -28.36 6.12 -0.33
C ALA A 300 -28.28 7.30 0.67
N PRO A 301 -29.27 8.21 0.68
CA PRO A 301 -29.31 9.39 1.54
C PRO A 301 -29.42 9.04 3.03
#